data_43074ed5aa09613c260261122961d140
#
_entry.id   43074ed5aa09613c260261122961d140
#
_cell.length_a   1.000
_cell.length_b   1.000
_cell.length_c   1.000
_cell.angle_alpha   90.00
_cell.angle_beta   90.00
_cell.angle_gamma   90.00
#
_symmetry.space_group_name_H-M   'P 1'
#
loop_
_entity.id
_entity.type
_entity.pdbx_description
1 polymer ?
#
loop_
_entity_poly.entity_id
_entity_poly.type
_entity_poly.pdbx_seq_one_letter_code
_entity_poly.pdbx_strand_id
1 'polypeptide(L)'
;MSHGTRTVFAVALVGLLGLLLALPIDAQAGASKAEVRWFQWKTTEVGEKLMNEVKAAFEKDNPDVTLTLVDNPFLGFHDKVINLYQAQKLADVVMAQVDWPVEFAELGILEPLDAFIAKEPKPFMDNIFPTFHKKWRGKQYYLPIETGPVALFYNTEIFKKAGIAGPPKTWDEYVAVAKKVTRPEQKIFATTGTMSAEPPTNLTYDLYPLIYQAGGDVIDETTNKAVFNSPAGVKAVQWYVDLMNVHKVSVPGILSSGEKEKRANFAAGNIAMMFEGSFGIPIQRQMNPKLQFDVAPMPRETTTGTVVRGAVNCMTTQANNKEAAWKFMRWLHGPVGIEMWAKGSGSFPSRKDVAEQAWFKEKKLFQVFVQQLLLPNAKSPNLGMPNAVQLNKALTVEIQNVLQGKKSAKQALDDAAVEWNKVLAQYQK
;
A
#
# COMPACT_ATOMS: atom_id res chain seq x y z
N MET A 1 -12.74 -38.35 89.42
CA MET A 1 -11.57 -39.00 90.03
C MET A 1 -10.36 -38.55 89.22
N SER A 2 -9.58 -37.98 89.93
CA SER A 2 -8.20 -37.64 90.36
C SER A 2 -7.48 -36.79 89.26
N HIS A 3 -7.21 -35.60 89.61
CA HIS A 3 -6.08 -34.98 90.31
C HIS A 3 -4.72 -35.23 89.60
N GLY A 4 -4.05 -34.13 89.27
CA GLY A 4 -2.67 -33.99 89.57
C GLY A 4 -1.92 -33.01 88.57
N THR A 5 -1.73 -31.93 89.08
CA THR A 5 -0.54 -31.19 89.54
C THR A 5 0.24 -30.35 88.51
N ARG A 6 0.30 -29.09 88.79
CA ARG A 6 1.12 -28.03 88.15
C ARG A 6 2.62 -28.25 88.47
N THR A 7 3.47 -27.96 87.50
CA THR A 7 4.85 -27.55 87.80
C THR A 7 5.26 -26.42 86.88
N VAL A 8 5.59 -25.28 87.57
CA VAL A 8 6.13 -24.05 86.96
C VAL A 8 7.64 -24.23 86.87
N PHE A 9 8.22 -24.00 85.73
CA PHE A 9 9.65 -23.69 85.60
C PHE A 9 9.83 -22.37 84.83
N ALA A 10 10.36 -21.39 85.57
CA ALA A 10 10.90 -20.15 85.01
C ALA A 10 12.31 -20.42 84.50
N VAL A 11 12.64 -20.03 83.31
CA VAL A 11 14.01 -19.92 82.84
C VAL A 11 14.20 -18.59 82.14
N ALA A 12 15.30 -17.98 82.45
CA ALA A 12 15.72 -16.62 82.25
C ALA A 12 15.88 -16.17 80.80
N LEU A 13 15.57 -14.90 80.55
CA LEU A 13 15.89 -14.09 79.39
C LEU A 13 17.39 -13.88 79.23
N VAL A 14 18.00 -14.29 78.17
CA VAL A 14 19.30 -13.78 77.73
C VAL A 14 19.08 -13.10 76.35
N GLY A 15 19.16 -11.79 76.35
CA GLY A 15 19.06 -10.97 75.13
C GLY A 15 20.30 -11.11 74.26
N LEU A 16 20.08 -11.45 73.00
CA LEU A 16 21.05 -11.24 71.92
C LEU A 16 20.48 -10.18 71.03
N LEU A 17 21.01 -8.97 71.06
CA LEU A 17 20.79 -7.90 70.09
C LEU A 17 21.53 -8.32 68.77
N GLY A 18 20.80 -8.92 67.83
CA GLY A 18 21.30 -9.14 66.50
C GLY A 18 21.12 -7.85 65.68
N LEU A 19 22.20 -7.17 65.39
CA LEU A 19 22.29 -6.04 64.48
C LEU A 19 22.02 -6.55 63.06
N LEU A 20 20.77 -6.47 62.58
CA LEU A 20 20.41 -6.68 61.18
C LEU A 20 20.93 -5.47 60.38
N LEU A 21 22.10 -5.63 59.78
CA LEU A 21 22.56 -4.80 58.68
C LEU A 21 21.57 -5.01 57.51
N ALA A 22 20.60 -4.10 57.35
CA ALA A 22 19.81 -4.00 56.13
C ALA A 22 20.72 -3.55 55.00
N LEU A 23 21.19 -4.49 54.20
CA LEU A 23 21.74 -4.19 52.88
C LEU A 23 20.62 -3.54 52.05
N PRO A 24 20.86 -2.42 51.39
CA PRO A 24 19.90 -1.91 50.43
C PRO A 24 19.78 -2.96 49.30
N ILE A 25 18.63 -3.62 49.23
CA ILE A 25 18.23 -4.34 48.03
C ILE A 25 17.97 -3.24 46.98
N ASP A 26 18.98 -2.96 46.19
CA ASP A 26 18.79 -2.26 44.89
C ASP A 26 17.86 -3.15 44.04
N ALA A 27 16.57 -3.04 44.29
CA ALA A 27 15.54 -3.53 43.44
C ALA A 27 15.48 -2.58 42.23
N GLN A 28 16.51 -2.63 41.37
CA GLN A 28 16.36 -2.29 39.97
C GLN A 28 15.49 -3.39 39.37
N ALA A 29 14.20 -3.35 39.67
CA ALA A 29 13.17 -3.96 38.85
C ALA A 29 13.29 -3.25 37.53
N GLY A 30 14.04 -3.84 36.58
CA GLY A 30 14.12 -3.36 35.21
C GLY A 30 12.67 -3.26 34.70
N ALA A 31 12.24 -2.02 34.46
CA ALA A 31 10.90 -1.79 33.92
C ALA A 31 10.76 -2.71 32.70
N SER A 32 9.76 -3.57 32.71
CA SER A 32 9.51 -4.46 31.57
C SER A 32 9.34 -3.60 30.32
N LYS A 33 10.12 -3.92 29.29
CA LYS A 33 10.04 -3.19 28.02
C LYS A 33 8.61 -3.26 27.50
N ALA A 34 8.11 -2.15 26.96
CA ALA A 34 6.84 -2.16 26.27
C ALA A 34 6.97 -3.01 25.00
N GLU A 35 6.00 -3.90 24.75
CA GLU A 35 5.95 -4.67 23.53
C GLU A 35 5.07 -3.93 22.50
N VAL A 36 5.52 -3.88 21.23
CA VAL A 36 4.75 -3.43 20.07
C VAL A 36 4.72 -4.56 19.05
N ARG A 37 3.54 -5.00 18.71
CA ARG A 37 3.30 -6.04 17.69
C ARG A 37 2.95 -5.36 16.37
N TRP A 38 3.71 -5.69 15.31
CA TRP A 38 3.47 -5.16 13.96
C TRP A 38 3.01 -6.26 13.03
N PHE A 39 1.71 -6.26 12.65
CA PHE A 39 1.09 -7.19 11.72
C PHE A 39 1.27 -6.69 10.30
N GLN A 40 1.98 -7.45 9.46
CA GLN A 40 2.43 -7.02 8.14
C GLN A 40 2.62 -8.24 7.21
N TRP A 41 2.72 -7.99 5.89
CA TRP A 41 2.95 -9.02 4.88
C TRP A 41 4.30 -8.89 4.17
N LYS A 42 5.11 -7.92 4.54
CA LYS A 42 6.31 -7.54 3.79
C LYS A 42 7.47 -8.51 3.93
N THR A 43 7.50 -9.35 4.95
CA THR A 43 8.56 -10.36 5.10
C THR A 43 8.68 -11.24 3.86
N THR A 44 7.56 -11.64 3.26
CA THR A 44 7.54 -12.45 2.03
C THR A 44 7.96 -11.68 0.77
N GLU A 45 7.85 -10.35 0.77
CA GLU A 45 8.17 -9.50 -0.39
C GLU A 45 9.60 -8.95 -0.35
N VAL A 46 10.08 -8.54 0.85
CA VAL A 46 11.38 -7.87 1.01
C VAL A 46 12.43 -8.72 1.74
N GLY A 47 12.01 -9.86 2.27
CA GLY A 47 12.86 -10.83 2.98
C GLY A 47 13.06 -10.54 4.47
N GLU A 48 13.32 -11.59 5.23
CA GLU A 48 13.53 -11.54 6.69
C GLU A 48 14.71 -10.64 7.10
N LYS A 49 15.74 -10.57 6.25
CA LYS A 49 16.92 -9.75 6.53
C LYS A 49 16.56 -8.30 6.79
N LEU A 50 15.85 -7.66 5.85
CA LEU A 50 15.43 -6.26 6.00
C LEU A 50 14.53 -6.07 7.21
N MET A 51 13.57 -6.99 7.42
CA MET A 51 12.63 -6.89 8.54
C MET A 51 13.36 -6.95 9.89
N ASN A 52 14.35 -7.84 10.02
CA ASN A 52 15.18 -7.95 11.21
C ASN A 52 16.13 -6.75 11.39
N GLU A 53 16.65 -6.18 10.31
CA GLU A 53 17.44 -4.95 10.36
C GLU A 53 16.60 -3.76 10.84
N VAL A 54 15.36 -3.60 10.35
CA VAL A 54 14.41 -2.57 10.81
C VAL A 54 14.10 -2.74 12.29
N LYS A 55 13.78 -3.98 12.72
CA LYS A 55 13.56 -4.29 14.13
C LYS A 55 14.75 -3.91 15.01
N ALA A 56 15.94 -4.37 14.64
CA ALA A 56 17.15 -4.14 15.42
C ALA A 56 17.51 -2.64 15.51
N ALA A 57 17.36 -1.90 14.42
CA ALA A 57 17.62 -0.46 14.39
C ALA A 57 16.59 0.31 15.25
N PHE A 58 15.32 -0.03 15.17
CA PHE A 58 14.30 0.55 16.02
C PHE A 58 14.56 0.30 17.51
N GLU A 59 14.83 -0.96 17.91
CA GLU A 59 15.07 -1.33 19.30
C GLU A 59 16.38 -0.73 19.85
N LYS A 60 17.37 -0.50 19.01
CA LYS A 60 18.61 0.21 19.38
C LYS A 60 18.30 1.67 19.75
N ASP A 61 17.50 2.35 18.94
CA ASP A 61 17.14 3.76 19.16
C ASP A 61 16.06 3.92 20.25
N ASN A 62 15.34 2.83 20.60
CA ASN A 62 14.25 2.81 21.58
C ASN A 62 14.39 1.58 22.50
N PRO A 63 15.40 1.57 23.41
CA PRO A 63 15.73 0.38 24.19
C PRO A 63 14.66 -0.03 25.23
N ASP A 64 13.68 0.84 25.47
CA ASP A 64 12.51 0.61 26.33
C ASP A 64 11.34 -0.09 25.60
N VAL A 65 11.46 -0.34 24.29
CA VAL A 65 10.42 -0.99 23.49
C VAL A 65 10.99 -2.24 22.80
N THR A 66 10.21 -3.31 22.76
CA THR A 66 10.48 -4.51 21.96
C THR A 66 9.50 -4.55 20.80
N LEU A 67 10.00 -4.77 19.57
CA LEU A 67 9.18 -4.92 18.37
C LEU A 67 9.00 -6.40 18.04
N THR A 68 7.75 -6.87 17.99
CA THR A 68 7.40 -8.22 17.57
C THR A 68 6.83 -8.17 16.15
N LEU A 69 7.52 -8.79 15.20
CA LEU A 69 7.07 -8.92 13.82
C LEU A 69 6.05 -10.05 13.74
N VAL A 70 4.85 -9.74 13.26
CA VAL A 70 3.77 -10.72 13.03
C VAL A 70 3.52 -10.77 11.54
N ASP A 71 4.04 -11.79 10.88
CA ASP A 71 3.94 -11.94 9.44
C ASP A 71 2.70 -12.71 9.02
N ASN A 72 2.12 -12.34 7.88
CA ASN A 72 1.03 -13.07 7.23
C ASN A 72 1.08 -12.81 5.72
N PRO A 73 0.86 -13.83 4.87
CA PRO A 73 0.81 -13.62 3.43
C PRO A 73 -0.20 -12.54 3.03
N PHE A 74 0.12 -11.80 1.96
CA PHE A 74 -0.74 -10.73 1.44
C PHE A 74 -2.16 -11.22 1.07
N LEU A 75 -2.26 -12.39 0.44
CA LEU A 75 -3.56 -12.96 0.07
C LEU A 75 -4.39 -13.26 1.33
N GLY A 76 -5.59 -12.69 1.41
CA GLY A 76 -6.49 -12.80 2.56
C GLY A 76 -6.10 -11.95 3.78
N PHE A 77 -5.09 -11.07 3.65
CA PHE A 77 -4.64 -10.22 4.76
C PHE A 77 -5.73 -9.25 5.24
N HIS A 78 -6.47 -8.63 4.33
CA HIS A 78 -7.57 -7.72 4.64
C HIS A 78 -8.60 -8.39 5.59
N ASP A 79 -9.13 -9.53 5.20
CA ASP A 79 -10.13 -10.27 5.99
C ASP A 79 -9.53 -10.79 7.30
N LYS A 80 -8.24 -11.13 7.29
CA LYS A 80 -7.53 -11.56 8.50
C LYS A 80 -7.44 -10.44 9.53
N VAL A 81 -7.23 -9.18 9.12
CA VAL A 81 -7.26 -8.01 10.01
C VAL A 81 -8.63 -7.89 10.70
N ILE A 82 -9.71 -7.95 9.93
CA ILE A 82 -11.08 -7.86 10.46
C ILE A 82 -11.36 -9.01 11.43
N ASN A 83 -11.03 -10.24 11.07
CA ASN A 83 -11.23 -11.42 11.90
C ASN A 83 -10.43 -11.35 13.22
N LEU A 84 -9.16 -10.91 13.17
CA LEU A 84 -8.33 -10.75 14.36
C LEU A 84 -8.87 -9.63 15.27
N TYR A 85 -9.38 -8.56 14.69
CA TYR A 85 -10.01 -7.48 15.44
C TYR A 85 -11.26 -7.97 16.19
N GLN A 86 -12.16 -8.68 15.50
CA GLN A 86 -13.35 -9.25 16.11
C GLN A 86 -13.02 -10.24 17.23
N ALA A 87 -11.94 -10.99 17.08
CA ALA A 87 -11.44 -11.92 18.10
C ALA A 87 -10.65 -11.25 19.26
N GLN A 88 -10.51 -9.93 19.28
CA GLN A 88 -9.70 -9.14 20.24
C GLN A 88 -8.23 -9.60 20.29
N LYS A 89 -7.64 -9.90 19.11
CA LYS A 89 -6.27 -10.44 18.97
C LYS A 89 -5.43 -9.66 17.95
N LEU A 90 -5.94 -8.54 17.46
CA LEU A 90 -5.20 -7.74 16.48
C LEU A 90 -3.93 -7.16 17.13
N ALA A 91 -2.90 -6.96 16.32
CA ALA A 91 -1.64 -6.34 16.72
C ALA A 91 -1.82 -4.83 16.97
N ASP A 92 -0.81 -4.20 17.60
CA ASP A 92 -0.84 -2.77 17.94
C ASP A 92 -0.74 -1.89 16.70
N VAL A 93 0.07 -2.30 15.72
CA VAL A 93 0.22 -1.64 14.42
C VAL A 93 -0.09 -2.65 13.33
N VAL A 94 -0.90 -2.25 12.36
CA VAL A 94 -1.27 -3.07 11.21
C VAL A 94 -0.88 -2.36 9.91
N MET A 95 -0.29 -3.12 8.99
CA MET A 95 -0.08 -2.64 7.63
C MET A 95 -1.39 -2.71 6.85
N ALA A 96 -1.61 -1.76 5.95
CA ALA A 96 -2.77 -1.73 5.07
C ALA A 96 -2.37 -1.27 3.66
N GLN A 97 -3.10 -1.70 2.65
CA GLN A 97 -3.08 -1.03 1.36
C GLN A 97 -3.85 0.30 1.43
N VAL A 98 -3.61 1.19 0.49
CA VAL A 98 -4.22 2.52 0.44
C VAL A 98 -5.75 2.52 0.30
N ASP A 99 -6.35 1.40 -0.01
CA ASP A 99 -7.79 1.20 -0.17
C ASP A 99 -8.50 0.62 1.06
N TRP A 100 -7.76 0.28 2.15
CA TRP A 100 -8.35 -0.33 3.34
C TRP A 100 -8.60 0.61 4.53
N PRO A 101 -7.80 1.69 4.74
CA PRO A 101 -7.87 2.47 5.98
C PRO A 101 -9.24 3.06 6.29
N VAL A 102 -9.99 3.50 5.28
CA VAL A 102 -11.32 4.08 5.50
C VAL A 102 -12.31 3.05 6.01
N GLU A 103 -12.33 1.86 5.41
CA GLU A 103 -13.15 0.74 5.88
C GLU A 103 -12.77 0.33 7.31
N PHE A 104 -11.48 0.18 7.57
CA PHE A 104 -11.00 -0.18 8.91
C PHE A 104 -11.34 0.91 9.96
N ALA A 105 -11.30 2.19 9.58
CA ALA A 105 -11.72 3.29 10.47
C ALA A 105 -13.23 3.24 10.76
N GLU A 106 -14.07 2.99 9.73
CA GLU A 106 -15.52 2.84 9.90
C GLU A 106 -15.90 1.62 10.77
N LEU A 107 -15.12 0.54 10.67
CA LEU A 107 -15.28 -0.63 11.54
C LEU A 107 -14.76 -0.42 12.97
N GLY A 108 -14.19 0.74 13.29
CA GLY A 108 -13.62 1.05 14.60
C GLY A 108 -12.31 0.34 14.89
N ILE A 109 -11.64 -0.20 13.87
CA ILE A 109 -10.37 -0.91 14.01
C ILE A 109 -9.22 0.05 14.29
N LEU A 110 -9.26 1.25 13.69
CA LEU A 110 -8.12 2.17 13.68
C LEU A 110 -8.26 3.30 14.70
N GLU A 111 -7.15 3.58 15.38
CA GLU A 111 -6.98 4.73 16.24
C GLU A 111 -6.64 5.98 15.43
N PRO A 112 -7.32 7.13 15.64
CA PRO A 112 -6.94 8.40 15.03
C PRO A 112 -5.55 8.85 15.51
N LEU A 113 -4.71 9.28 14.56
CA LEU A 113 -3.33 9.67 14.84
C LEU A 113 -3.14 11.16 15.15
N ASP A 114 -4.19 12.00 15.03
CA ASP A 114 -4.08 13.45 15.11
C ASP A 114 -3.48 13.93 16.45
N ALA A 115 -3.85 13.32 17.59
CA ALA A 115 -3.33 13.66 18.89
C ALA A 115 -1.82 13.35 19.07
N PHE A 116 -1.34 12.32 18.36
CA PHE A 116 0.07 11.95 18.33
C PHE A 116 0.85 12.86 17.38
N ILE A 117 0.32 13.07 16.17
CA ILE A 117 0.91 13.95 15.14
C ILE A 117 1.07 15.38 15.68
N ALA A 118 0.10 15.88 16.45
CA ALA A 118 0.15 17.22 17.04
C ALA A 118 1.33 17.43 18.00
N LYS A 119 1.91 16.37 18.54
CA LYS A 119 3.09 16.42 19.41
C LYS A 119 4.40 16.45 18.62
N GLU A 120 4.36 16.12 17.32
CA GLU A 120 5.54 16.05 16.46
C GLU A 120 5.94 17.43 15.90
N PRO A 121 7.23 17.64 15.62
CA PRO A 121 7.66 18.82 14.86
C PRO A 121 6.94 18.93 13.52
N LYS A 122 6.55 20.16 13.14
CA LYS A 122 5.82 20.39 11.88
C LYS A 122 6.43 19.70 10.65
N PRO A 123 7.77 19.65 10.44
CA PRO A 123 8.36 18.94 9.29
C PRO A 123 8.06 17.43 9.23
N PHE A 124 7.57 16.81 10.30
CA PHE A 124 7.25 15.39 10.27
C PHE A 124 6.21 15.05 9.20
N MET A 125 5.07 15.75 9.19
CA MET A 125 4.03 15.58 8.17
C MET A 125 4.34 16.32 6.86
N ASP A 126 4.94 17.51 6.92
CA ASP A 126 5.22 18.32 5.73
C ASP A 126 6.13 17.60 4.72
N ASN A 127 6.99 16.70 5.20
CA ASN A 127 7.86 15.87 4.36
C ASN A 127 7.17 14.63 3.77
N ILE A 128 6.02 14.23 4.26
CA ILE A 128 5.21 13.19 3.62
C ILE A 128 4.60 13.77 2.33
N PHE A 129 4.50 12.97 1.27
CA PHE A 129 3.88 13.43 0.03
C PHE A 129 2.40 13.78 0.25
N PRO A 130 1.90 14.91 -0.33
CA PRO A 130 0.56 15.44 -0.04
C PRO A 130 -0.59 14.47 -0.32
N THR A 131 -0.44 13.55 -1.26
CA THR A 131 -1.42 12.51 -1.57
C THR A 131 -1.83 11.70 -0.34
N PHE A 132 -0.94 11.58 0.66
CA PHE A 132 -1.18 10.83 1.90
C PHE A 132 -1.67 11.69 3.07
N HIS A 133 -1.93 12.99 2.85
CA HIS A 133 -2.53 13.87 3.86
C HIS A 133 -4.07 13.77 3.90
N LYS A 134 -4.64 12.87 3.10
CA LYS A 134 -6.09 12.70 3.03
C LYS A 134 -6.63 12.16 4.36
N LYS A 135 -7.62 12.86 4.88
CA LYS A 135 -8.27 12.55 6.16
C LYS A 135 -9.64 11.93 5.91
N TRP A 136 -10.03 11.03 6.78
CA TRP A 136 -11.40 10.53 6.83
C TRP A 136 -12.14 11.16 8.00
N ARG A 137 -13.29 11.81 7.74
CA ARG A 137 -14.05 12.57 8.75
C ARG A 137 -13.17 13.52 9.58
N GLY A 138 -12.25 14.21 8.92
CA GLY A 138 -11.32 15.16 9.53
C GLY A 138 -10.18 14.54 10.34
N LYS A 139 -10.05 13.21 10.38
CA LYS A 139 -9.03 12.50 11.16
C LYS A 139 -8.03 11.75 10.27
N GLN A 140 -6.77 11.74 10.68
CA GLN A 140 -5.68 10.95 10.07
C GLN A 140 -5.60 9.58 10.74
N TYR A 141 -5.59 8.49 9.94
CA TYR A 141 -5.57 7.12 10.46
C TYR A 141 -4.34 6.31 10.07
N TYR A 142 -3.48 6.84 9.22
CA TYR A 142 -2.36 6.09 8.64
C TYR A 142 -1.15 6.99 8.37
N LEU A 143 0.02 6.34 8.26
CA LEU A 143 1.25 6.93 7.73
C LEU A 143 1.78 6.03 6.59
N PRO A 144 2.22 6.61 5.45
CA PRO A 144 2.70 5.82 4.32
C PRO A 144 4.12 5.32 4.56
N ILE A 145 4.37 4.02 4.34
CA ILE A 145 5.72 3.47 4.37
C ILE A 145 6.40 3.52 3.01
N GLU A 146 5.62 3.35 1.96
CA GLU A 146 6.05 3.43 0.58
C GLU A 146 4.98 4.07 -0.29
N THR A 147 5.38 4.66 -1.40
CA THR A 147 4.49 5.19 -2.42
C THR A 147 4.88 4.67 -3.80
N GLY A 148 3.95 4.65 -4.72
CA GLY A 148 4.21 4.16 -6.06
C GLY A 148 3.20 4.72 -7.05
N PRO A 149 3.42 5.92 -7.62
CA PRO A 149 2.64 6.35 -8.76
C PRO A 149 2.82 5.34 -9.90
N VAL A 150 1.79 5.19 -10.73
CA VAL A 150 1.85 4.31 -11.89
C VAL A 150 2.59 5.03 -13.04
N ALA A 151 3.42 4.28 -13.74
CA ALA A 151 4.17 4.73 -14.92
C ALA A 151 4.15 3.64 -16.00
N LEU A 152 4.68 3.96 -17.18
CA LEU A 152 4.79 3.02 -18.30
C LEU A 152 6.13 2.28 -18.23
N PHE A 153 6.09 0.97 -18.00
CA PHE A 153 7.22 0.08 -18.18
C PHE A 153 7.25 -0.42 -19.64
N TYR A 154 8.43 -0.43 -20.26
CA TYR A 154 8.55 -0.97 -21.61
C TYR A 154 9.81 -1.80 -21.79
N ASN A 155 9.67 -2.88 -22.56
CA ASN A 155 10.75 -3.81 -22.90
C ASN A 155 11.61 -3.20 -24.01
N THR A 156 12.84 -2.81 -23.68
CA THR A 156 13.73 -2.12 -24.64
C THR A 156 14.22 -3.03 -25.76
N GLU A 157 14.29 -4.35 -25.53
CA GLU A 157 14.67 -5.31 -26.55
C GLU A 157 13.56 -5.48 -27.63
N ILE A 158 12.29 -5.56 -27.19
CA ILE A 158 11.15 -5.63 -28.13
C ILE A 158 11.09 -4.33 -28.94
N PHE A 159 11.26 -3.16 -28.28
CA PHE A 159 11.26 -1.86 -28.97
C PHE A 159 12.37 -1.79 -30.01
N LYS A 160 13.60 -2.18 -29.63
CA LYS A 160 14.75 -2.22 -30.54
C LYS A 160 14.50 -3.12 -31.76
N LYS A 161 14.00 -4.35 -31.54
CA LYS A 161 13.68 -5.29 -32.62
C LYS A 161 12.58 -4.77 -33.55
N ALA A 162 11.63 -3.99 -33.03
CA ALA A 162 10.56 -3.36 -33.80
C ALA A 162 10.98 -2.02 -34.44
N GLY A 163 12.22 -1.55 -34.23
CA GLY A 163 12.69 -0.25 -34.73
C GLY A 163 11.92 0.93 -34.18
N ILE A 164 11.61 0.88 -32.84
CA ILE A 164 10.93 1.95 -32.11
C ILE A 164 11.97 2.71 -31.31
N ALA A 165 12.05 4.03 -31.54
CA ALA A 165 13.09 4.88 -30.97
C ALA A 165 12.88 5.22 -29.48
N GLY A 166 11.65 5.13 -28.98
CA GLY A 166 11.33 5.49 -27.59
C GLY A 166 9.89 5.19 -27.20
N PRO A 167 9.54 5.42 -25.92
CA PRO A 167 8.19 5.14 -25.40
C PRO A 167 7.15 6.11 -25.97
N PRO A 168 5.88 5.66 -26.11
CA PRO A 168 4.78 6.50 -26.57
C PRO A 168 4.46 7.59 -25.54
N LYS A 169 4.15 8.80 -26.03
CA LYS A 169 3.82 9.98 -25.23
C LYS A 169 2.32 10.27 -25.19
N THR A 170 1.56 9.73 -26.14
CA THR A 170 0.10 9.89 -26.24
C THR A 170 -0.59 8.53 -26.41
N TRP A 171 -1.90 8.51 -26.21
CA TRP A 171 -2.69 7.30 -26.46
C TRP A 171 -2.62 6.81 -27.91
N ASP A 172 -2.61 7.73 -28.87
CA ASP A 172 -2.48 7.39 -30.28
C ASP A 172 -1.12 6.78 -30.59
N GLU A 173 -0.05 7.37 -30.04
CA GLU A 173 1.30 6.81 -30.16
C GLU A 173 1.38 5.42 -29.49
N TYR A 174 0.70 5.24 -28.34
CA TYR A 174 0.64 3.93 -27.65
C TYR A 174 0.01 2.88 -28.56
N VAL A 175 -1.12 3.18 -29.21
CA VAL A 175 -1.80 2.27 -30.14
C VAL A 175 -0.91 1.99 -31.36
N ALA A 176 -0.24 3.00 -31.91
CA ALA A 176 0.67 2.83 -33.04
C ALA A 176 1.86 1.90 -32.70
N VAL A 177 2.49 2.14 -31.55
CA VAL A 177 3.55 1.27 -31.01
C VAL A 177 3.01 -0.14 -30.77
N ALA A 178 1.85 -0.26 -30.12
CA ALA A 178 1.23 -1.53 -29.80
C ALA A 178 1.00 -2.42 -31.04
N LYS A 179 0.45 -1.85 -32.11
CA LYS A 179 0.28 -2.55 -33.38
C LYS A 179 1.62 -2.96 -33.99
N LYS A 180 2.64 -2.11 -33.87
CA LYS A 180 3.95 -2.38 -34.47
C LYS A 180 4.73 -3.47 -33.76
N VAL A 181 4.57 -3.65 -32.43
CA VAL A 181 5.30 -4.66 -31.64
C VAL A 181 4.60 -6.01 -31.56
N THR A 182 3.29 -6.06 -31.76
CA THR A 182 2.50 -7.29 -31.57
C THR A 182 2.82 -8.31 -32.67
N ARG A 183 3.21 -9.53 -32.24
CA ARG A 183 3.55 -10.69 -33.07
C ARG A 183 2.96 -11.95 -32.44
N PRO A 184 1.66 -12.22 -32.60
CA PRO A 184 0.99 -13.36 -31.98
C PRO A 184 1.65 -14.70 -32.27
N GLU A 185 2.16 -14.87 -33.45
CA GLU A 185 2.87 -16.07 -33.90
C GLU A 185 4.16 -16.33 -33.09
N GLN A 186 4.75 -15.28 -32.51
CA GLN A 186 5.93 -15.34 -31.62
C GLN A 186 5.54 -15.24 -30.13
N LYS A 187 4.23 -15.22 -29.82
CA LYS A 187 3.69 -14.98 -28.50
C LYS A 187 4.13 -13.64 -27.88
N ILE A 188 4.38 -12.63 -28.74
CA ILE A 188 4.71 -11.26 -28.33
C ILE A 188 3.47 -10.39 -28.51
N PHE A 189 3.07 -9.72 -27.45
CA PHE A 189 1.95 -8.78 -27.43
C PHE A 189 2.41 -7.41 -26.95
N ALA A 190 1.65 -6.38 -27.28
CA ALA A 190 2.01 -5.05 -26.82
C ALA A 190 1.75 -4.88 -25.32
N THR A 191 0.65 -5.42 -24.83
CA THR A 191 0.22 -5.17 -23.46
C THR A 191 -0.52 -6.36 -22.85
N THR A 192 -0.79 -6.26 -21.58
CA THR A 192 -1.77 -7.04 -20.85
C THR A 192 -2.41 -6.14 -19.81
N GLY A 193 -3.64 -6.43 -19.41
CA GLY A 193 -4.33 -5.71 -18.35
C GLY A 193 -4.60 -6.59 -17.14
N THR A 194 -5.12 -5.98 -16.09
CA THR A 194 -5.54 -6.63 -14.86
C THR A 194 -7.06 -6.65 -14.79
N MET A 195 -7.68 -7.64 -15.42
CA MET A 195 -9.14 -7.76 -15.56
C MET A 195 -9.78 -8.70 -14.53
N SER A 196 -9.00 -9.38 -13.67
CA SER A 196 -9.57 -10.23 -12.62
C SER A 196 -10.44 -9.43 -11.65
N ALA A 197 -11.65 -9.90 -11.38
CA ALA A 197 -12.53 -9.36 -10.37
C ALA A 197 -12.29 -9.95 -8.98
N GLU A 198 -11.39 -10.93 -8.85
CA GLU A 198 -10.97 -11.45 -7.55
C GLU A 198 -10.09 -10.43 -6.83
N PRO A 199 -10.36 -10.12 -5.56
CA PRO A 199 -9.54 -9.19 -4.78
C PRO A 199 -8.09 -9.68 -4.59
N PRO A 200 -7.12 -8.77 -4.62
CA PRO A 200 -7.26 -7.35 -4.88
C PRO A 200 -7.53 -7.04 -6.36
N THR A 201 -8.57 -6.23 -6.63
CA THR A 201 -8.95 -5.82 -7.98
C THR A 201 -8.02 -4.71 -8.47
N ASN A 202 -7.10 -5.06 -9.37
CA ASN A 202 -6.05 -4.13 -9.79
C ASN A 202 -6.36 -3.38 -11.10
N LEU A 203 -7.52 -3.65 -11.74
CA LEU A 203 -7.96 -2.91 -12.93
C LEU A 203 -7.97 -1.40 -12.71
N THR A 204 -8.35 -0.95 -11.52
CA THR A 204 -8.44 0.47 -11.18
C THR A 204 -7.09 1.18 -11.31
N TYR A 205 -5.99 0.47 -11.15
CA TYR A 205 -4.65 1.01 -11.33
C TYR A 205 -4.24 1.15 -12.79
N ASP A 206 -4.84 0.38 -13.69
CA ASP A 206 -4.71 0.57 -15.13
C ASP A 206 -5.72 1.61 -15.64
N LEU A 207 -6.96 1.62 -15.12
CA LEU A 207 -8.08 2.41 -15.65
C LEU A 207 -8.15 3.85 -15.10
N TYR A 208 -7.93 4.06 -13.79
CA TYR A 208 -8.05 5.40 -13.20
C TYR A 208 -7.11 6.43 -13.81
N PRO A 209 -5.82 6.10 -14.07
CA PRO A 209 -4.95 7.01 -14.81
C PRO A 209 -5.56 7.45 -16.15
N LEU A 210 -6.19 6.53 -16.87
CA LEU A 210 -6.79 6.82 -18.18
C LEU A 210 -7.99 7.77 -18.05
N ILE A 211 -8.82 7.60 -17.02
CA ILE A 211 -9.93 8.52 -16.74
C ILE A 211 -9.39 9.94 -16.48
N TYR A 212 -8.35 10.08 -15.66
CA TYR A 212 -7.72 11.37 -15.39
C TYR A 212 -7.10 11.98 -16.63
N GLN A 213 -6.41 11.18 -17.44
CA GLN A 213 -5.79 11.62 -18.71
C GLN A 213 -6.83 12.08 -19.72
N ALA A 214 -8.01 11.50 -19.73
CA ALA A 214 -9.14 11.93 -20.56
C ALA A 214 -9.84 13.21 -20.03
N GLY A 215 -9.40 13.76 -18.88
CA GLY A 215 -9.98 14.94 -18.26
C GLY A 215 -11.16 14.68 -17.34
N GLY A 216 -11.37 13.41 -16.93
CA GLY A 216 -12.39 13.00 -15.98
C GLY A 216 -11.88 12.80 -14.56
N ASP A 217 -12.78 12.35 -13.70
CA ASP A 217 -12.45 11.96 -12.33
C ASP A 217 -13.20 10.66 -11.94
N VAL A 218 -12.75 10.02 -10.85
CA VAL A 218 -13.37 8.80 -10.34
C VAL A 218 -14.49 9.13 -9.36
N ILE A 219 -14.21 10.04 -8.44
CA ILE A 219 -15.13 10.47 -7.39
C ILE A 219 -15.10 12.00 -7.24
N ASP A 220 -16.23 12.60 -7.07
CA ASP A 220 -16.34 13.99 -6.63
C ASP A 220 -16.22 14.00 -5.11
N GLU A 221 -15.09 14.51 -4.62
CA GLU A 221 -14.76 14.54 -3.18
C GLU A 221 -15.67 15.49 -2.38
N THR A 222 -16.33 16.47 -3.04
CA THR A 222 -17.24 17.42 -2.40
C THR A 222 -18.58 16.76 -2.11
N THR A 223 -19.10 16.02 -3.09
CA THR A 223 -20.42 15.38 -3.00
C THR A 223 -20.35 13.92 -2.59
N ASN A 224 -19.13 13.35 -2.52
CA ASN A 224 -18.85 11.93 -2.29
C ASN A 224 -19.64 11.03 -3.25
N LYS A 225 -19.66 11.37 -4.55
CA LYS A 225 -20.35 10.61 -5.59
C LYS A 225 -19.39 10.14 -6.67
N ALA A 226 -19.68 8.98 -7.22
CA ALA A 226 -19.01 8.48 -8.41
C ALA A 226 -19.30 9.39 -9.61
N VAL A 227 -18.24 9.78 -10.34
CA VAL A 227 -18.30 10.64 -11.54
C VAL A 227 -17.56 10.06 -12.74
N PHE A 228 -17.07 8.84 -12.61
CA PHE A 228 -16.33 8.15 -13.68
C PHE A 228 -17.21 7.79 -14.90
N ASN A 229 -18.51 7.88 -14.80
CA ASN A 229 -19.44 7.65 -15.91
C ASN A 229 -19.63 8.89 -16.84
N SER A 230 -18.74 9.88 -16.70
CA SER A 230 -18.61 11.04 -17.57
C SER A 230 -18.18 10.65 -19.00
N PRO A 231 -18.31 11.55 -20.00
CA PRO A 231 -17.77 11.30 -21.34
C PRO A 231 -16.28 10.94 -21.35
N ALA A 232 -15.47 11.51 -20.43
CA ALA A 232 -14.06 11.19 -20.26
C ALA A 232 -13.85 9.76 -19.77
N GLY A 233 -14.64 9.30 -18.79
CA GLY A 233 -14.58 7.92 -18.33
C GLY A 233 -15.01 6.92 -19.39
N VAL A 234 -16.08 7.23 -20.13
CA VAL A 234 -16.52 6.39 -21.29
C VAL A 234 -15.40 6.27 -22.32
N LYS A 235 -14.74 7.39 -22.67
CA LYS A 235 -13.60 7.41 -23.59
C LYS A 235 -12.44 6.53 -23.09
N ALA A 236 -12.12 6.63 -21.79
CA ALA A 236 -11.06 5.86 -21.17
C ALA A 236 -11.34 4.34 -21.21
N VAL A 237 -12.54 3.93 -20.83
CA VAL A 237 -12.95 2.52 -20.87
C VAL A 237 -12.95 1.99 -22.31
N GLN A 238 -13.50 2.76 -23.25
CA GLN A 238 -13.56 2.34 -24.64
C GLN A 238 -12.13 2.16 -25.21
N TRP A 239 -11.24 3.13 -24.98
CA TRP A 239 -9.84 3.03 -25.42
C TRP A 239 -9.15 1.79 -24.82
N TYR A 240 -9.34 1.55 -23.52
CA TYR A 240 -8.73 0.41 -22.84
C TYR A 240 -9.25 -0.93 -23.40
N VAL A 241 -10.55 -1.06 -23.60
CA VAL A 241 -11.18 -2.26 -24.15
C VAL A 241 -10.81 -2.46 -25.64
N ASP A 242 -10.66 -1.37 -26.39
CA ASP A 242 -10.28 -1.43 -27.80
C ASP A 242 -8.88 -1.99 -28.02
N LEU A 243 -7.97 -1.87 -27.05
CA LEU A 243 -6.66 -2.56 -27.12
C LEU A 243 -6.82 -4.08 -27.27
N MET A 244 -7.87 -4.67 -26.67
CA MET A 244 -8.17 -6.09 -26.71
C MET A 244 -9.07 -6.43 -27.89
N ASN A 245 -10.20 -5.76 -28.02
CA ASN A 245 -11.28 -6.17 -28.91
C ASN A 245 -11.08 -5.69 -30.35
N VAL A 246 -10.59 -4.48 -30.53
CA VAL A 246 -10.42 -3.85 -31.85
C VAL A 246 -9.00 -4.04 -32.35
N HIS A 247 -8.02 -3.65 -31.54
CA HIS A 247 -6.61 -3.67 -31.95
C HIS A 247 -5.95 -5.04 -31.75
N LYS A 248 -6.50 -5.89 -30.87
CA LYS A 248 -6.02 -7.26 -30.61
C LYS A 248 -4.53 -7.29 -30.24
N VAL A 249 -4.08 -6.32 -29.48
CA VAL A 249 -2.68 -6.13 -29.10
C VAL A 249 -2.35 -6.65 -27.70
N SER A 250 -3.34 -7.15 -26.95
CA SER A 250 -3.20 -7.73 -25.61
C SER A 250 -3.09 -9.24 -25.65
N VAL A 251 -2.47 -9.81 -24.60
CA VAL A 251 -2.43 -11.27 -24.42
C VAL A 251 -3.85 -11.85 -24.34
N PRO A 252 -4.06 -13.08 -24.85
CA PRO A 252 -5.34 -13.78 -24.68
C PRO A 252 -5.64 -14.12 -23.23
N GLY A 253 -6.93 -14.30 -22.88
CA GLY A 253 -7.34 -14.78 -21.56
C GLY A 253 -7.32 -13.72 -20.45
N ILE A 254 -7.39 -12.45 -20.82
CA ILE A 254 -7.23 -11.30 -19.92
C ILE A 254 -8.27 -11.23 -18.77
N LEU A 255 -9.45 -11.85 -18.92
CA LEU A 255 -10.51 -11.83 -17.90
C LEU A 255 -10.08 -12.40 -16.54
N SER A 256 -9.16 -13.36 -16.53
CA SER A 256 -8.59 -13.96 -15.33
C SER A 256 -7.20 -13.40 -14.97
N SER A 257 -6.71 -12.42 -15.72
CA SER A 257 -5.39 -11.83 -15.50
C SER A 257 -5.41 -10.85 -14.32
N GLY A 258 -4.57 -11.09 -13.35
CA GLY A 258 -4.25 -10.19 -12.25
C GLY A 258 -2.83 -9.63 -12.38
N GLU A 259 -2.35 -8.98 -11.31
CA GLU A 259 -0.98 -8.43 -11.30
C GLU A 259 0.10 -9.51 -11.44
N LYS A 260 -0.13 -10.68 -10.86
CA LYS A 260 0.82 -11.80 -10.93
C LYS A 260 1.07 -12.20 -12.38
N GLU A 261 0.00 -12.39 -13.15
CA GLU A 261 0.06 -12.79 -14.56
C GLU A 261 0.64 -11.65 -15.43
N LYS A 262 0.26 -10.40 -15.16
CA LYS A 262 0.82 -9.22 -15.83
C LYS A 262 2.34 -9.17 -15.65
N ARG A 263 2.82 -9.26 -14.42
CA ARG A 263 4.25 -9.23 -14.09
C ARG A 263 5.00 -10.41 -14.66
N ALA A 264 4.43 -11.61 -14.62
CA ALA A 264 5.04 -12.81 -15.19
C ALA A 264 5.21 -12.71 -16.71
N ASN A 265 4.21 -12.20 -17.43
CA ASN A 265 4.27 -11.99 -18.88
C ASN A 265 5.34 -10.95 -19.26
N PHE A 266 5.47 -9.87 -18.49
CA PHE A 266 6.51 -8.87 -18.73
C PHE A 266 7.91 -9.42 -18.42
N ALA A 267 8.09 -10.10 -17.31
CA ALA A 267 9.36 -10.75 -16.95
C ALA A 267 9.81 -11.81 -17.96
N ALA A 268 8.86 -12.53 -18.56
CA ALA A 268 9.14 -13.52 -19.61
C ALA A 268 9.47 -12.88 -20.96
N GLY A 269 9.31 -11.56 -21.13
CA GLY A 269 9.49 -10.87 -22.41
C GLY A 269 8.36 -11.09 -23.40
N ASN A 270 7.18 -11.51 -22.95
CA ASN A 270 6.00 -11.75 -23.78
C ASN A 270 5.19 -10.49 -24.07
N ILE A 271 5.37 -9.42 -23.29
CA ILE A 271 4.70 -8.13 -23.51
C ILE A 271 5.70 -6.98 -23.59
N ALA A 272 5.37 -6.03 -24.47
CA ALA A 272 6.23 -4.87 -24.72
C ALA A 272 6.05 -3.73 -23.73
N MET A 273 4.84 -3.55 -23.20
CA MET A 273 4.46 -2.41 -22.35
C MET A 273 3.50 -2.87 -21.24
N MET A 274 3.65 -2.30 -20.05
CA MET A 274 2.67 -2.44 -18.96
C MET A 274 2.61 -1.17 -18.13
N PHE A 275 1.45 -0.90 -17.54
CA PHE A 275 1.29 0.11 -16.49
C PHE A 275 1.59 -0.51 -15.14
N GLU A 276 2.54 0.05 -14.39
CA GLU A 276 2.96 -0.53 -13.13
C GLU A 276 3.49 0.55 -12.17
N GLY A 277 3.38 0.28 -10.86
CA GLY A 277 3.94 1.15 -9.82
C GLY A 277 5.47 1.00 -9.70
N SER A 278 6.09 1.92 -8.96
CA SER A 278 7.55 1.95 -8.76
C SER A 278 8.11 0.65 -8.14
N PHE A 279 7.31 -0.05 -7.33
CA PHE A 279 7.65 -1.36 -6.77
C PHE A 279 7.81 -2.46 -7.86
N GLY A 280 7.31 -2.25 -9.06
CA GLY A 280 7.55 -3.12 -10.21
C GLY A 280 9.03 -3.24 -10.57
N ILE A 281 9.87 -2.22 -10.30
CA ILE A 281 11.30 -2.27 -10.62
C ILE A 281 12.02 -3.41 -9.89
N PRO A 282 12.03 -3.46 -8.55
CA PRO A 282 12.68 -4.58 -7.84
C PRO A 282 12.02 -5.93 -8.15
N ILE A 283 10.69 -5.98 -8.29
CA ILE A 283 9.97 -7.21 -8.62
C ILE A 283 10.44 -7.77 -9.98
N GLN A 284 10.51 -6.94 -11.03
CA GLN A 284 10.94 -7.39 -12.35
C GLN A 284 12.42 -7.81 -12.35
N ARG A 285 13.28 -7.11 -11.61
CA ARG A 285 14.70 -7.49 -11.43
C ARG A 285 14.86 -8.83 -10.72
N GLN A 286 14.01 -9.12 -9.74
CA GLN A 286 13.99 -10.41 -9.03
C GLN A 286 13.47 -11.53 -9.92
N MET A 287 12.38 -11.30 -10.67
CA MET A 287 11.77 -12.32 -11.54
C MET A 287 12.65 -12.66 -12.73
N ASN A 288 13.29 -11.66 -13.33
CA ASN A 288 14.22 -11.85 -14.45
C ASN A 288 15.33 -10.80 -14.42
N PRO A 289 16.50 -11.13 -13.81
CA PRO A 289 17.65 -10.20 -13.74
C PRO A 289 18.21 -9.78 -15.10
N LYS A 290 17.91 -10.55 -16.18
CA LYS A 290 18.39 -10.29 -17.55
C LYS A 290 17.42 -9.45 -18.37
N LEU A 291 16.18 -9.21 -17.88
CA LEU A 291 15.18 -8.42 -18.59
C LEU A 291 15.68 -7.00 -18.81
N GLN A 292 15.70 -6.59 -20.07
CA GLN A 292 16.05 -5.23 -20.46
C GLN A 292 14.76 -4.40 -20.55
N PHE A 293 14.57 -3.52 -19.59
CA PHE A 293 13.41 -2.63 -19.57
C PHE A 293 13.79 -1.24 -19.08
N ASP A 294 12.96 -0.31 -19.42
CA ASP A 294 13.04 1.07 -18.96
C ASP A 294 11.64 1.56 -18.53
N VAL A 295 11.57 2.72 -17.93
CA VAL A 295 10.33 3.33 -17.42
C VAL A 295 10.17 4.71 -18.03
N ALA A 296 8.95 5.03 -18.42
CA ALA A 296 8.57 6.33 -18.97
C ALA A 296 7.33 6.89 -18.25
N PRO A 297 7.08 8.21 -18.35
CA PRO A 297 5.80 8.78 -17.94
C PRO A 297 4.62 8.06 -18.60
N MET A 298 3.47 8.03 -17.94
CA MET A 298 2.23 7.55 -18.54
C MET A 298 1.93 8.36 -19.82
N PRO A 299 1.46 7.70 -20.91
CA PRO A 299 1.03 8.43 -22.10
C PRO A 299 -0.15 9.32 -21.75
N ARG A 300 -0.16 10.55 -22.29
CA ARG A 300 -1.26 11.49 -22.07
C ARG A 300 -2.35 11.36 -23.13
N GLU A 301 -3.53 11.84 -22.77
CA GLU A 301 -4.61 12.15 -23.73
C GLU A 301 -4.87 13.66 -23.71
N THR A 302 -6.02 14.12 -23.22
CA THR A 302 -6.33 15.56 -23.05
C THR A 302 -5.39 16.22 -22.04
N THR A 303 -5.04 15.49 -20.98
CA THR A 303 -4.12 15.94 -19.93
C THR A 303 -3.21 14.80 -19.48
N THR A 304 -2.38 15.06 -18.48
CA THR A 304 -1.57 14.04 -17.79
C THR A 304 -2.29 13.57 -16.53
N GLY A 305 -2.06 12.35 -16.12
CA GLY A 305 -2.63 11.82 -14.87
C GLY A 305 -2.07 10.46 -14.51
N THR A 306 -2.03 10.18 -13.22
CA THR A 306 -1.64 8.87 -12.69
C THR A 306 -2.40 8.56 -11.41
N VAL A 307 -2.42 7.28 -11.04
CA VAL A 307 -2.87 6.85 -9.72
C VAL A 307 -1.68 6.57 -8.83
N VAL A 308 -1.77 7.00 -7.57
CA VAL A 308 -0.73 6.76 -6.56
C VAL A 308 -1.16 5.58 -5.71
N ARG A 309 -0.31 4.57 -5.68
CA ARG A 309 -0.43 3.35 -4.87
C ARG A 309 0.52 3.40 -3.69
N GLY A 310 0.45 2.42 -2.82
CA GLY A 310 1.39 2.28 -1.71
C GLY A 310 0.84 1.42 -0.59
N ALA A 311 1.68 1.24 0.41
CA ALA A 311 1.31 0.63 1.68
C ALA A 311 1.44 1.67 2.79
N VAL A 312 0.57 1.54 3.78
CA VAL A 312 0.49 2.42 4.94
C VAL A 312 0.53 1.58 6.22
N ASN A 313 0.94 2.19 7.33
CA ASN A 313 0.78 1.60 8.65
C ASN A 313 -0.27 2.38 9.44
N CYS A 314 -1.09 1.65 10.17
CA CYS A 314 -2.17 2.16 10.99
C CYS A 314 -2.00 1.67 12.44
N MET A 315 -2.27 2.53 13.42
CA MET A 315 -2.42 2.11 14.81
C MET A 315 -3.81 1.51 15.01
N THR A 316 -3.92 0.43 15.75
CA THR A 316 -5.21 -0.18 16.06
C THR A 316 -5.79 0.33 17.36
N THR A 317 -7.12 0.33 17.51
CA THR A 317 -7.77 0.64 18.78
C THR A 317 -7.47 -0.38 19.88
N GLN A 318 -7.02 -1.58 19.49
CA GLN A 318 -6.60 -2.66 20.41
C GLN A 318 -5.13 -2.58 20.82
N ALA A 319 -4.40 -1.54 20.43
CA ALA A 319 -3.00 -1.37 20.84
C ALA A 319 -2.91 -1.31 22.36
N ASN A 320 -2.13 -2.22 22.95
CA ASN A 320 -1.94 -2.32 24.41
C ASN A 320 -1.23 -1.10 24.99
N ASN A 321 -0.28 -0.54 24.23
CA ASN A 321 0.46 0.67 24.58
C ASN A 321 0.55 1.59 23.37
N LYS A 322 -0.39 2.53 23.25
CA LYS A 322 -0.49 3.45 22.12
C LYS A 322 0.72 4.39 22.01
N GLU A 323 1.32 4.80 23.12
CA GLU A 323 2.53 5.64 23.08
C GLU A 323 3.74 4.85 22.56
N ALA A 324 3.90 3.57 22.92
CA ALA A 324 4.94 2.72 22.36
C ALA A 324 4.68 2.41 20.87
N ALA A 325 3.42 2.14 20.49
CA ALA A 325 3.03 1.96 19.10
C ALA A 325 3.31 3.21 18.27
N TRP A 326 3.01 4.41 18.81
CA TRP A 326 3.36 5.67 18.16
C TRP A 326 4.86 5.88 18.06
N LYS A 327 5.64 5.54 19.09
CA LYS A 327 7.10 5.61 19.05
C LYS A 327 7.67 4.78 17.89
N PHE A 328 7.13 3.56 17.65
CA PHE A 328 7.50 2.75 16.50
C PHE A 328 7.05 3.39 15.17
N MET A 329 5.79 3.80 15.05
CA MET A 329 5.28 4.43 13.83
C MET A 329 6.07 5.70 13.49
N ARG A 330 6.30 6.57 14.47
CA ARG A 330 7.09 7.80 14.29
C ARG A 330 8.51 7.52 13.79
N TRP A 331 9.18 6.52 14.38
CA TRP A 331 10.54 6.13 13.98
C TRP A 331 10.54 5.58 12.56
N LEU A 332 9.65 4.62 12.26
CA LEU A 332 9.59 3.97 10.96
C LEU A 332 9.25 4.94 9.82
N HIS A 333 8.33 5.89 10.08
CA HIS A 333 7.90 6.90 9.11
C HIS A 333 8.72 8.21 9.18
N GLY A 334 9.71 8.24 10.04
CA GLY A 334 10.75 9.29 10.07
C GLY A 334 11.77 9.12 8.93
N PRO A 335 12.68 10.09 8.77
CA PRO A 335 13.65 10.04 7.68
C PRO A 335 14.56 8.80 7.73
N VAL A 336 15.00 8.38 8.92
CA VAL A 336 15.86 7.21 9.12
C VAL A 336 15.14 5.92 8.73
N GLY A 337 13.93 5.71 9.24
CA GLY A 337 13.15 4.50 8.96
C GLY A 337 12.76 4.39 7.49
N ILE A 338 12.29 5.49 6.86
CA ILE A 338 11.94 5.49 5.43
C ILE A 338 13.18 5.33 4.54
N GLU A 339 14.32 5.92 4.89
CA GLU A 339 15.56 5.72 4.14
C GLU A 339 16.00 4.25 4.20
N MET A 340 16.02 3.67 5.39
CA MET A 340 16.35 2.25 5.61
C MET A 340 15.42 1.33 4.83
N TRP A 341 14.11 1.59 4.92
CA TRP A 341 13.09 0.86 4.18
C TRP A 341 13.31 0.94 2.67
N ALA A 342 13.43 2.15 2.12
CA ALA A 342 13.57 2.36 0.68
C ALA A 342 14.88 1.80 0.10
N LYS A 343 15.98 1.83 0.87
CA LYS A 343 17.25 1.22 0.47
C LYS A 343 17.16 -0.30 0.47
N GLY A 344 16.59 -0.88 1.52
CA GLY A 344 16.52 -2.34 1.70
C GLY A 344 15.49 -3.01 0.80
N SER A 345 14.29 -2.45 0.67
CA SER A 345 13.22 -2.97 -0.18
C SER A 345 13.36 -2.60 -1.65
N GLY A 346 14.15 -1.57 -1.97
CA GLY A 346 14.20 -1.00 -3.31
C GLY A 346 12.93 -0.24 -3.71
N SER A 347 12.03 0.07 -2.77
CA SER A 347 10.79 0.79 -3.04
C SER A 347 11.00 2.31 -3.11
N PHE A 348 9.97 3.02 -3.57
CA PHE A 348 9.96 4.48 -3.61
C PHE A 348 9.65 5.04 -2.21
N PRO A 349 10.47 5.96 -1.66
CA PRO A 349 10.24 6.52 -0.33
C PRO A 349 8.94 7.34 -0.28
N SER A 350 8.24 7.26 0.84
CA SER A 350 7.03 8.04 1.08
C SER A 350 7.29 9.49 1.55
N ARG A 351 8.57 9.86 1.71
CA ARG A 351 9.00 11.18 2.19
C ARG A 351 9.79 11.95 1.13
N LYS A 352 9.50 13.25 1.01
CA LYS A 352 10.19 14.17 0.11
C LYS A 352 11.68 14.32 0.44
N ASP A 353 12.00 14.55 1.73
CA ASP A 353 13.38 14.72 2.20
C ASP A 353 14.26 13.49 1.94
N VAL A 354 13.70 12.28 1.96
CA VAL A 354 14.42 11.05 1.59
C VAL A 354 14.53 10.92 0.06
N ALA A 355 13.47 11.27 -0.69
CA ALA A 355 13.50 11.25 -2.15
C ALA A 355 14.48 12.30 -2.75
N GLU A 356 14.83 13.33 -1.99
CA GLU A 356 15.79 14.35 -2.39
C GLU A 356 17.25 13.98 -2.11
N GLN A 357 17.51 12.90 -1.38
CA GLN A 357 18.88 12.45 -1.11
C GLN A 357 19.60 11.98 -2.38
N ALA A 358 20.92 12.20 -2.44
CA ALA A 358 21.75 11.90 -3.61
C ALA A 358 21.62 10.45 -4.08
N TRP A 359 21.67 9.48 -3.15
CA TRP A 359 21.57 8.05 -3.47
C TRP A 359 20.26 7.67 -4.18
N PHE A 360 19.16 8.40 -3.93
CA PHE A 360 17.89 8.16 -4.59
C PHE A 360 17.81 8.89 -5.93
N LYS A 361 18.33 10.12 -6.01
CA LYS A 361 18.41 10.91 -7.26
C LYS A 361 19.21 10.20 -8.35
N GLU A 362 20.21 9.42 -7.99
CA GLU A 362 21.03 8.64 -8.92
C GLU A 362 20.26 7.45 -9.54
N LYS A 363 19.16 7.02 -8.94
CA LYS A 363 18.30 5.94 -9.45
C LYS A 363 17.41 6.45 -10.60
N LYS A 364 17.95 6.48 -11.82
CA LYS A 364 17.31 7.07 -13.01
C LYS A 364 15.87 6.62 -13.22
N LEU A 365 15.58 5.31 -13.13
CA LEU A 365 14.22 4.78 -13.32
C LEU A 365 13.23 5.38 -12.33
N PHE A 366 13.65 5.64 -11.09
CA PHE A 366 12.78 6.21 -10.07
C PHE A 366 12.47 7.69 -10.29
N GLN A 367 13.31 8.42 -11.05
CA GLN A 367 13.06 9.85 -11.33
C GLN A 367 11.81 10.07 -12.19
N VAL A 368 11.43 9.08 -12.99
CA VAL A 368 10.14 9.09 -13.73
C VAL A 368 8.97 9.12 -12.74
N PHE A 369 9.04 8.33 -11.68
CA PHE A 369 7.99 8.28 -10.67
C PHE A 369 7.92 9.57 -9.83
N VAL A 370 9.06 10.24 -9.57
CA VAL A 370 9.05 11.58 -8.96
C VAL A 370 8.24 12.54 -9.84
N GLN A 371 8.50 12.54 -11.15
CA GLN A 371 7.75 13.37 -12.10
C GLN A 371 6.26 13.04 -12.10
N GLN A 372 5.90 11.74 -12.08
CA GLN A 372 4.51 11.30 -12.04
C GLN A 372 3.80 11.74 -10.74
N LEU A 373 4.49 11.69 -9.60
CA LEU A 373 3.93 12.07 -8.30
C LEU A 373 3.66 13.58 -8.18
N LEU A 374 4.40 14.39 -8.93
CA LEU A 374 4.26 15.85 -8.97
C LEU A 374 3.18 16.35 -9.96
N LEU A 375 2.54 15.45 -10.70
CA LEU A 375 1.47 15.84 -11.62
C LEU A 375 0.26 16.36 -10.84
N PRO A 376 -0.45 17.38 -11.36
CA PRO A 376 -1.68 17.89 -10.75
C PRO A 376 -2.75 16.80 -10.55
N ASN A 377 -2.79 15.81 -11.46
CA ASN A 377 -3.69 14.66 -11.42
C ASN A 377 -3.01 13.38 -10.95
N ALA A 378 -2.04 13.47 -10.04
CA ALA A 378 -1.53 12.34 -9.28
C ALA A 378 -2.45 12.09 -8.08
N LYS A 379 -3.41 11.19 -8.21
CA LYS A 379 -4.47 10.98 -7.23
C LYS A 379 -4.43 9.58 -6.63
N SER A 380 -4.92 9.45 -5.40
CA SER A 380 -5.19 8.18 -4.73
C SER A 380 -6.65 8.20 -4.24
N PRO A 381 -7.64 7.94 -5.11
CA PRO A 381 -9.04 8.06 -4.76
C PRO A 381 -9.42 7.08 -3.64
N ASN A 382 -8.80 5.90 -3.63
CA ASN A 382 -9.09 4.85 -2.65
C ASN A 382 -8.78 5.27 -1.21
N LEU A 383 -7.81 6.16 -0.98
CA LEU A 383 -7.45 6.66 0.37
C LEU A 383 -8.57 7.41 1.10
N GLY A 384 -9.62 7.80 0.41
CA GLY A 384 -10.78 8.49 1.01
C GLY A 384 -12.11 7.80 0.69
N MET A 385 -12.06 6.55 0.24
CA MET A 385 -13.24 5.82 -0.26
C MET A 385 -13.60 4.69 0.71
N PRO A 386 -14.78 4.75 1.35
CA PRO A 386 -15.27 3.63 2.15
C PRO A 386 -15.58 2.44 1.25
N ASN A 387 -15.31 1.23 1.74
CA ASN A 387 -15.55 -0.02 1.00
C ASN A 387 -14.89 -0.05 -0.40
N ALA A 388 -13.73 0.57 -0.56
CA ALA A 388 -13.04 0.67 -1.85
C ALA A 388 -12.83 -0.69 -2.52
N VAL A 389 -12.57 -1.75 -1.75
CA VAL A 389 -12.40 -3.13 -2.25
C VAL A 389 -13.67 -3.61 -2.97
N GLN A 390 -14.83 -3.46 -2.33
CA GLN A 390 -16.12 -3.86 -2.91
C GLN A 390 -16.48 -3.00 -4.14
N LEU A 391 -16.29 -1.69 -4.04
CA LEU A 391 -16.59 -0.74 -5.11
C LEU A 391 -15.72 -1.02 -6.35
N ASN A 392 -14.43 -1.22 -6.16
CA ASN A 392 -13.51 -1.55 -7.24
C ASN A 392 -13.86 -2.90 -7.89
N LYS A 393 -14.30 -3.89 -7.10
CA LYS A 393 -14.79 -5.17 -7.64
C LYS A 393 -16.02 -4.97 -8.51
N ALA A 394 -17.01 -4.20 -8.06
CA ALA A 394 -18.21 -3.90 -8.81
C ALA A 394 -17.90 -3.22 -10.16
N LEU A 395 -17.03 -2.21 -10.15
CA LEU A 395 -16.57 -1.55 -11.37
C LEU A 395 -15.86 -2.55 -12.31
N THR A 396 -14.98 -3.41 -11.77
CA THR A 396 -14.23 -4.39 -12.57
C THR A 396 -15.19 -5.36 -13.29
N VAL A 397 -16.23 -5.84 -12.61
CA VAL A 397 -17.26 -6.72 -13.20
C VAL A 397 -17.96 -6.01 -14.37
N GLU A 398 -18.30 -4.73 -14.22
CA GLU A 398 -18.93 -3.98 -15.28
C GLU A 398 -18.00 -3.77 -16.49
N ILE A 399 -16.72 -3.52 -16.26
CA ILE A 399 -15.73 -3.44 -17.37
C ILE A 399 -15.52 -4.80 -18.06
N GLN A 400 -15.58 -5.92 -17.31
CA GLN A 400 -15.59 -7.26 -17.91
C GLN A 400 -16.80 -7.46 -18.85
N ASN A 401 -17.97 -6.91 -18.49
CA ASN A 401 -19.16 -6.96 -19.34
C ASN A 401 -18.95 -6.16 -20.66
N VAL A 402 -18.23 -5.03 -20.61
CA VAL A 402 -17.86 -4.28 -21.82
C VAL A 402 -16.91 -5.10 -22.69
N LEU A 403 -15.87 -5.68 -22.08
CA LEU A 403 -14.88 -6.50 -22.80
C LEU A 403 -15.54 -7.70 -23.49
N GLN A 404 -16.57 -8.29 -22.88
CA GLN A 404 -17.33 -9.41 -23.43
C GLN A 404 -18.42 -8.97 -24.44
N GLY A 405 -18.55 -7.67 -24.73
CA GLY A 405 -19.57 -7.13 -25.64
C GLY A 405 -21.02 -7.21 -25.10
N LYS A 406 -21.19 -7.46 -23.80
CA LYS A 406 -22.52 -7.54 -23.15
C LYS A 406 -23.15 -6.17 -22.88
N LYS A 407 -22.29 -5.16 -22.65
CA LYS A 407 -22.70 -3.78 -22.39
C LYS A 407 -21.83 -2.80 -23.17
N SER A 408 -22.36 -1.62 -23.47
CA SER A 408 -21.52 -0.49 -23.89
C SER A 408 -20.74 0.07 -22.69
N ALA A 409 -19.63 0.77 -22.95
CA ALA A 409 -18.85 1.44 -21.91
C ALA A 409 -19.71 2.41 -21.08
N LYS A 410 -20.61 3.17 -21.74
CA LYS A 410 -21.53 4.10 -21.05
C LYS A 410 -22.47 3.35 -20.11
N GLN A 411 -23.13 2.31 -20.57
CA GLN A 411 -24.06 1.53 -19.76
C GLN A 411 -23.36 0.89 -18.56
N ALA A 412 -22.20 0.27 -18.76
CA ALA A 412 -21.43 -0.35 -17.67
C ALA A 412 -20.99 0.65 -16.61
N LEU A 413 -20.54 1.85 -17.04
CA LEU A 413 -20.16 2.89 -16.09
C LEU A 413 -21.35 3.52 -15.36
N ASP A 414 -22.51 3.65 -16.02
CA ASP A 414 -23.73 4.11 -15.35
C ASP A 414 -24.20 3.11 -14.28
N ASP A 415 -24.22 1.82 -14.61
CA ASP A 415 -24.62 0.77 -13.68
C ASP A 415 -23.65 0.69 -12.49
N ALA A 416 -22.34 0.77 -12.74
CA ALA A 416 -21.35 0.84 -11.69
C ALA A 416 -21.51 2.09 -10.80
N ALA A 417 -21.78 3.26 -11.40
CA ALA A 417 -21.98 4.50 -10.65
C ALA A 417 -23.23 4.47 -9.77
N VAL A 418 -24.30 3.84 -10.22
CA VAL A 418 -25.51 3.62 -9.40
C VAL A 418 -25.18 2.78 -8.17
N GLU A 419 -24.47 1.66 -8.35
CA GLU A 419 -24.10 0.78 -7.24
C GLU A 419 -23.13 1.49 -6.27
N TRP A 420 -22.13 2.19 -6.80
CA TRP A 420 -21.21 2.98 -5.99
C TRP A 420 -21.92 4.03 -5.15
N ASN A 421 -22.80 4.83 -5.78
CA ASN A 421 -23.52 5.90 -5.08
C ASN A 421 -24.46 5.37 -4.00
N LYS A 422 -25.05 4.19 -4.19
CA LYS A 422 -25.84 3.51 -3.16
C LYS A 422 -25.00 3.13 -1.92
N VAL A 423 -23.77 2.64 -2.13
CA VAL A 423 -22.86 2.34 -1.03
C VAL A 423 -22.34 3.63 -0.39
N LEU A 424 -21.87 4.58 -1.20
CA LEU A 424 -21.30 5.85 -0.71
C LEU A 424 -22.30 6.68 0.08
N ALA A 425 -23.60 6.63 -0.26
CA ALA A 425 -24.65 7.34 0.47
C ALA A 425 -24.79 6.91 1.94
N GLN A 426 -24.38 5.69 2.29
CA GLN A 426 -24.39 5.19 3.67
C GLN A 426 -23.36 5.90 4.58
N TYR A 427 -22.38 6.55 3.98
CA TYR A 427 -21.28 7.25 4.66
C TYR A 427 -21.34 8.78 4.56
N GLN A 428 -22.43 9.31 3.96
CA GLN A 428 -22.72 10.75 3.88
C GLN A 428 -23.36 11.23 5.19
N LYS A 429 -22.59 11.32 6.28
CA LYS A 429 -23.07 11.94 7.55
C LYS A 429 -22.09 12.98 8.04
#